data_b0791457845653fa9c4a19290d6b34af
#
_entry.id   b0791457845653fa9c4a19290d6b34af
#
_cell.length_a   1.000
_cell.length_b   1.000
_cell.length_c   1.000
_cell.angle_alpha   90.00
_cell.angle_beta   90.00
_cell.angle_gamma   90.00
#
_symmetry.space_group_name_H-M   'P 1'
#
loop_
_entity.id
_entity.type
_entity.pdbx_description
1 polymer ?
#
loop_
_entity_poly.entity_id
_entity_poly.type
_entity_poly.pdbx_seq_one_letter_code
_entity_poly.pdbx_strand_id
1 'polypeptide(L)'
;MAEANRLQKEKEGAKGGKIHKLFVLDTNVLLHDPRAMYSFDDNDVVSTIYVVEEIDTFKKDLSELGRNARQVSRYLDQLRQDGSLAMGVKLDSGGTLRVATTHLALPEEVSMDRGQDSKIMAVALELTIQHKKSPNKAVVFITKDTNLRIRADAIGIYTEDFEPEHVAIDDLYRGWQEIDVDGALVDKFYADGTLTLPDPYYGPNEYSILKDKDKPTRTALGRARLDETSNGTRLTPLDPYKQGVWGIRPKNREQHFALDALL
;
A
#
# COMPACT_ATOMS: atom_id res chain seq x y z
N MET A 1 0.44 15.99 -11.29
CA MET A 1 -0.40 16.22 -10.08
C MET A 1 -1.35 17.40 -10.19
N ALA A 2 -0.91 18.63 -10.51
CA ALA A 2 -1.81 19.80 -10.57
C ALA A 2 -2.87 19.75 -11.68
N GLU A 3 -2.58 19.18 -12.83
CA GLU A 3 -3.48 19.12 -14.00
C GLU A 3 -4.48 17.97 -13.92
N ALA A 4 -4.08 16.83 -13.35
CA ALA A 4 -4.96 15.70 -13.04
C ALA A 4 -6.00 16.08 -11.96
N ASN A 5 -5.57 16.78 -10.92
CA ASN A 5 -6.47 17.37 -9.90
C ASN A 5 -7.37 18.47 -10.49
N ARG A 6 -6.92 19.19 -11.53
CA ARG A 6 -7.71 20.21 -12.20
C ARG A 6 -8.80 19.60 -13.09
N LEU A 7 -8.46 18.56 -13.86
CA LEU A 7 -9.43 17.78 -14.65
C LEU A 7 -10.42 17.01 -13.76
N GLN A 8 -9.99 16.56 -12.59
CA GLN A 8 -10.87 15.93 -11.60
C GLN A 8 -11.83 16.97 -10.98
N LYS A 9 -11.34 18.16 -10.59
CA LYS A 9 -12.17 19.27 -10.07
C LYS A 9 -13.10 19.88 -11.10
N GLU A 10 -12.70 19.99 -12.37
CA GLU A 10 -13.57 20.50 -13.44
C GLU A 10 -14.69 19.51 -13.80
N LYS A 11 -14.49 18.19 -13.58
CA LYS A 11 -15.53 17.16 -13.77
C LYS A 11 -16.43 16.96 -12.55
N GLU A 12 -15.95 17.20 -11.35
CA GLU A 12 -16.75 17.16 -10.11
C GLU A 12 -17.76 18.34 -10.02
N GLY A 13 -17.52 19.44 -10.73
CA GLY A 13 -18.43 20.60 -10.81
C GLY A 13 -19.62 20.44 -11.75
N ALA A 14 -19.66 19.42 -12.59
CA ALA A 14 -20.73 19.19 -13.56
C ALA A 14 -21.54 17.93 -13.25
N LYS A 15 -22.58 18.07 -12.43
CA LYS A 15 -23.62 17.08 -12.12
C LYS A 15 -23.12 15.72 -11.62
N GLY A 16 -23.07 15.59 -10.31
CA GLY A 16 -22.84 14.48 -9.41
C GLY A 16 -23.12 13.03 -9.82
N GLY A 17 -22.34 12.48 -10.75
CA GLY A 17 -22.26 11.04 -10.97
C GLY A 17 -20.83 10.57 -10.64
N LYS A 18 -20.69 9.51 -9.83
CA LYS A 18 -19.40 8.86 -9.56
C LYS A 18 -18.76 8.48 -10.90
N ILE A 19 -17.53 8.96 -11.16
CA ILE A 19 -16.77 8.56 -12.35
C ILE A 19 -16.29 7.14 -12.12
N HIS A 20 -16.72 6.21 -12.96
CA HIS A 20 -16.26 4.83 -12.94
C HIS A 20 -14.96 4.72 -13.74
N LYS A 21 -13.90 4.25 -13.11
CA LYS A 21 -12.58 4.12 -13.73
C LYS A 21 -12.39 2.71 -14.32
N LEU A 22 -11.64 2.65 -15.40
CA LEU A 22 -11.19 1.41 -16.03
C LEU A 22 -9.67 1.39 -15.95
N PHE A 23 -9.12 0.55 -15.09
CA PHE A 23 -7.69 0.43 -14.87
C PHE A 23 -7.09 -0.64 -15.77
N VAL A 24 -6.15 -0.25 -16.63
CA VAL A 24 -5.39 -1.19 -17.47
C VAL A 24 -4.06 -1.44 -16.78
N LEU A 25 -3.78 -2.69 -16.42
CA LEU A 25 -2.58 -3.06 -15.67
C LEU A 25 -1.46 -3.54 -16.58
N ASP A 26 -0.26 -3.04 -16.30
CA ASP A 26 0.97 -3.50 -16.89
C ASP A 26 1.52 -4.75 -16.17
N THR A 27 2.40 -5.49 -16.82
CA THR A 27 3.02 -6.73 -16.30
C THR A 27 3.80 -6.48 -15.02
N ASN A 28 4.59 -5.40 -14.96
CA ASN A 28 5.43 -5.11 -13.82
C ASN A 28 4.63 -4.80 -12.54
N VAL A 29 3.39 -4.31 -12.67
CA VAL A 29 2.47 -4.11 -11.54
C VAL A 29 2.11 -5.44 -10.90
N LEU A 30 1.68 -6.42 -11.70
CA LEU A 30 1.28 -7.74 -11.24
C LEU A 30 2.46 -8.60 -10.76
N LEU A 31 3.64 -8.42 -11.38
CA LEU A 31 4.88 -9.07 -10.91
C LEU A 31 5.39 -8.48 -9.61
N HIS A 32 5.10 -7.20 -9.33
CA HIS A 32 5.42 -6.56 -8.06
C HIS A 32 4.45 -6.97 -6.95
N ASP A 33 3.15 -6.90 -7.25
CA ASP A 33 2.08 -7.33 -6.34
C ASP A 33 1.00 -8.13 -7.07
N PRO A 34 0.94 -9.46 -6.88
CA PRO A 34 -0.11 -10.28 -7.48
C PRO A 34 -1.53 -9.90 -7.09
N ARG A 35 -1.72 -9.20 -5.96
CA ARG A 35 -3.03 -8.75 -5.49
C ARG A 35 -3.44 -7.40 -6.07
N ALA A 36 -2.56 -6.72 -6.82
CA ALA A 36 -2.87 -5.44 -7.45
C ALA A 36 -4.19 -5.47 -8.25
N MET A 37 -4.54 -6.62 -8.83
CA MET A 37 -5.80 -6.77 -9.56
C MET A 37 -7.07 -6.60 -8.71
N TYR A 38 -6.95 -6.65 -7.38
CA TYR A 38 -8.06 -6.49 -6.42
C TYR A 38 -8.06 -5.13 -5.70
N SER A 39 -7.07 -4.26 -5.99
CA SER A 39 -6.80 -3.02 -5.23
C SER A 39 -7.48 -1.78 -5.81
N PHE A 40 -8.53 -1.92 -6.63
CA PHE A 40 -9.16 -0.79 -7.32
C PHE A 40 -10.62 -0.57 -6.96
N ASP A 41 -11.00 -0.93 -5.74
CA ASP A 41 -12.38 -0.79 -5.22
C ASP A 41 -13.44 -1.37 -6.16
N ASP A 42 -14.53 -0.62 -6.38
CA ASP A 42 -15.64 -0.97 -7.25
C ASP A 42 -15.41 -0.61 -8.74
N ASN A 43 -14.17 -0.31 -9.13
CA ASN A 43 -13.81 0.02 -10.52
C ASN A 43 -13.46 -1.22 -11.34
N ASP A 44 -13.50 -1.08 -12.67
CA ASP A 44 -13.17 -2.17 -13.58
C ASP A 44 -11.65 -2.28 -13.80
N VAL A 45 -11.16 -3.51 -13.86
CA VAL A 45 -9.76 -3.83 -14.09
C VAL A 45 -9.61 -4.60 -15.40
N VAL A 46 -8.64 -4.20 -16.20
CA VAL A 46 -8.29 -4.87 -17.45
C VAL A 46 -6.85 -5.33 -17.35
N SER A 47 -6.64 -6.63 -17.43
CA SER A 47 -5.37 -7.20 -17.84
C SER A 47 -5.39 -7.43 -19.35
N THR A 48 -4.25 -7.49 -20.01
CA THR A 48 -4.20 -7.81 -21.42
C THR A 48 -3.70 -9.24 -21.63
N ILE A 49 -4.03 -9.84 -22.78
CA ILE A 49 -3.47 -11.16 -23.12
C ILE A 49 -1.94 -11.12 -23.16
N TYR A 50 -1.37 -9.97 -23.53
CA TYR A 50 0.08 -9.77 -23.62
C TYR A 50 0.73 -9.79 -22.23
N VAL A 51 0.06 -9.26 -21.22
CA VAL A 51 0.46 -9.36 -19.81
C VAL A 51 0.44 -10.83 -19.37
N VAL A 52 -0.59 -11.58 -19.73
CA VAL A 52 -0.68 -13.02 -19.40
C VAL A 52 0.44 -13.82 -20.04
N GLU A 53 0.74 -13.56 -21.32
CA GLU A 53 1.83 -14.19 -22.04
C GLU A 53 3.20 -13.86 -21.42
N GLU A 54 3.42 -12.62 -21.05
CA GLU A 54 4.67 -12.18 -20.45
C GLU A 54 4.86 -12.78 -19.04
N ILE A 55 3.82 -12.78 -18.20
CA ILE A 55 3.83 -13.45 -16.91
C ILE A 55 4.20 -14.93 -17.04
N ASP A 56 3.75 -15.61 -18.12
CA ASP A 56 4.06 -17.01 -18.33
C ASP A 56 5.56 -17.24 -18.51
N THR A 57 6.30 -16.31 -19.09
CA THR A 57 7.75 -16.40 -19.25
C THR A 57 8.49 -16.42 -17.92
N PHE A 58 8.00 -15.68 -16.90
CA PHE A 58 8.60 -15.59 -15.57
C PHE A 58 8.32 -16.78 -14.67
N LYS A 59 7.33 -17.62 -14.97
CA LYS A 59 6.93 -18.74 -14.08
C LYS A 59 8.05 -19.74 -13.78
N LYS A 60 9.02 -19.86 -14.67
CA LYS A 60 10.16 -20.77 -14.53
C LYS A 60 11.25 -20.21 -13.62
N ASP A 61 11.22 -18.93 -13.32
CA ASP A 61 12.18 -18.27 -12.45
C ASP A 61 11.95 -18.69 -10.99
N LEU A 62 13.04 -18.95 -10.28
CA LEU A 62 13.03 -19.31 -8.85
C LEU A 62 13.01 -18.07 -7.95
N SER A 63 13.13 -16.88 -8.51
CA SER A 63 13.08 -15.60 -7.81
C SER A 63 11.68 -15.26 -7.26
N GLU A 64 11.60 -14.14 -6.59
CA GLU A 64 10.33 -13.53 -6.14
C GLU A 64 9.39 -13.24 -7.33
N LEU A 65 9.95 -12.73 -8.45
CA LEU A 65 9.18 -12.48 -9.68
C LEU A 65 8.50 -13.76 -10.18
N GLY A 66 9.23 -14.89 -10.24
CA GLY A 66 8.64 -16.16 -10.65
C GLY A 66 7.59 -16.69 -9.66
N ARG A 67 7.74 -16.42 -8.36
CA ARG A 67 6.70 -16.72 -7.36
C ARG A 67 5.44 -15.91 -7.63
N ASN A 68 5.60 -14.61 -7.83
CA ASN A 68 4.51 -13.69 -8.12
C ASN A 68 3.81 -14.04 -9.44
N ALA A 69 4.56 -14.36 -10.50
CA ALA A 69 4.01 -14.82 -11.77
C ALA A 69 3.12 -16.06 -11.63
N ARG A 70 3.56 -17.05 -10.85
CA ARG A 70 2.75 -18.24 -10.55
C ARG A 70 1.48 -17.89 -9.77
N GLN A 71 1.59 -16.93 -8.83
CA GLN A 71 0.44 -16.51 -8.02
C GLN A 71 -0.60 -15.75 -8.86
N VAL A 72 -0.18 -14.81 -9.74
CA VAL A 72 -1.07 -14.12 -10.69
C VAL A 72 -1.82 -15.13 -11.55
N SER A 73 -1.09 -16.13 -12.10
CA SER A 73 -1.74 -17.15 -12.93
C SER A 73 -2.79 -17.97 -12.17
N ARG A 74 -2.55 -18.28 -10.90
CA ARG A 74 -3.55 -18.95 -10.05
C ARG A 74 -4.78 -18.09 -9.84
N TYR A 75 -4.61 -16.79 -9.57
CA TYR A 75 -5.74 -15.87 -9.39
C TYR A 75 -6.57 -15.75 -10.67
N LEU A 76 -5.92 -15.59 -11.82
CA LEU A 76 -6.63 -15.54 -13.10
C LEU A 76 -7.36 -16.87 -13.41
N ASP A 77 -6.76 -18.02 -13.09
CA ASP A 77 -7.42 -19.32 -13.28
C ASP A 77 -8.59 -19.54 -12.33
N GLN A 78 -8.52 -19.04 -11.09
CA GLN A 78 -9.65 -19.02 -10.17
C GLN A 78 -10.80 -18.17 -10.72
N LEU A 79 -10.52 -16.93 -11.12
CA LEU A 79 -11.53 -16.04 -11.69
C LEU A 79 -12.16 -16.64 -12.96
N ARG A 80 -11.39 -17.37 -13.78
CA ARG A 80 -11.91 -18.07 -14.95
C ARG A 80 -12.93 -19.17 -14.60
N GLN A 81 -12.86 -19.76 -13.42
CA GLN A 81 -13.85 -20.74 -12.94
C GLN A 81 -15.17 -20.07 -12.57
N ASP A 82 -15.11 -18.80 -12.14
CA ASP A 82 -16.31 -18.03 -11.75
C ASP A 82 -17.00 -17.36 -12.94
N GLY A 83 -16.32 -17.29 -14.10
CA GLY A 83 -16.91 -16.69 -15.31
C GLY A 83 -15.96 -16.55 -16.49
N SER A 84 -16.38 -15.80 -17.51
CA SER A 84 -15.60 -15.54 -18.71
C SER A 84 -14.71 -14.33 -18.52
N LEU A 85 -13.41 -14.53 -18.48
CA LEU A 85 -12.43 -13.43 -18.42
C LEU A 85 -12.51 -12.48 -19.64
N ALA A 86 -12.97 -12.95 -20.78
CA ALA A 86 -13.15 -12.10 -21.96
C ALA A 86 -14.34 -11.13 -21.79
N MET A 87 -15.39 -11.56 -21.09
CA MET A 87 -16.59 -10.76 -20.85
C MET A 87 -16.49 -9.93 -19.55
N GLY A 88 -15.62 -10.33 -18.65
CA GLY A 88 -15.44 -9.75 -17.33
C GLY A 88 -16.03 -10.61 -16.22
N VAL A 89 -15.27 -10.84 -15.17
CA VAL A 89 -15.66 -11.56 -13.96
C VAL A 89 -15.79 -10.56 -12.83
N LYS A 90 -16.85 -10.66 -12.05
CA LYS A 90 -17.11 -9.77 -10.92
C LYS A 90 -16.11 -10.04 -9.80
N LEU A 91 -15.56 -8.98 -9.24
CA LEU A 91 -14.68 -9.03 -8.08
C LEU A 91 -15.47 -8.78 -6.78
N ASP A 92 -14.99 -9.29 -5.67
CA ASP A 92 -15.61 -9.08 -4.35
C ASP A 92 -15.66 -7.60 -3.96
N SER A 93 -14.72 -6.79 -4.47
CA SER A 93 -14.70 -5.33 -4.30
C SER A 93 -15.86 -4.60 -5.00
N GLY A 94 -16.58 -5.26 -5.90
CA GLY A 94 -17.74 -4.71 -6.62
C GLY A 94 -17.46 -4.38 -8.10
N GLY A 95 -16.19 -4.21 -8.49
CA GLY A 95 -15.77 -4.03 -9.88
C GLY A 95 -15.72 -5.34 -10.67
N THR A 96 -15.20 -5.27 -11.90
CA THR A 96 -14.99 -6.45 -12.76
C THR A 96 -13.53 -6.56 -13.19
N LEU A 97 -13.06 -7.80 -13.43
CA LEU A 97 -11.77 -8.03 -14.08
C LEU A 97 -11.99 -8.73 -15.41
N ARG A 98 -11.36 -8.23 -16.47
CA ARG A 98 -11.38 -8.88 -17.79
C ARG A 98 -9.99 -8.95 -18.39
N VAL A 99 -9.80 -9.91 -19.32
CA VAL A 99 -8.61 -10.01 -20.16
C VAL A 99 -8.97 -9.51 -21.55
N ALA A 100 -8.30 -8.44 -21.99
CA ALA A 100 -8.54 -7.80 -23.27
C ALA A 100 -7.44 -8.11 -24.30
N THR A 101 -7.84 -8.04 -25.56
CA THR A 101 -6.95 -8.07 -26.73
C THR A 101 -7.20 -6.84 -27.59
N THR A 102 -6.30 -6.51 -28.51
CA THR A 102 -6.48 -5.43 -29.47
C THR A 102 -5.93 -5.82 -30.86
N HIS A 103 -6.51 -5.21 -31.88
CA HIS A 103 -5.96 -5.19 -33.24
C HIS A 103 -5.40 -3.81 -33.61
N LEU A 104 -5.47 -2.84 -32.69
CA LEU A 104 -4.94 -1.50 -32.91
C LEU A 104 -3.41 -1.55 -32.93
N ALA A 105 -2.80 -0.89 -33.92
CA ALA A 105 -1.37 -0.64 -33.94
C ALA A 105 -1.09 0.75 -33.35
N LEU A 106 0.01 0.88 -32.58
CA LEU A 106 0.48 2.17 -32.13
C LEU A 106 1.05 2.98 -33.33
N PRO A 107 1.05 4.34 -33.24
CA PRO A 107 1.81 5.18 -34.16
C PRO A 107 3.27 4.76 -34.24
N GLU A 108 3.86 4.81 -35.44
CA GLU A 108 5.23 4.34 -35.69
C GLU A 108 6.28 5.06 -34.81
N GLU A 109 6.04 6.34 -34.52
CA GLU A 109 6.92 7.18 -33.69
C GLU A 109 7.04 6.70 -32.25
N VAL A 110 6.05 5.94 -31.75
CA VAL A 110 5.99 5.42 -30.38
C VAL A 110 6.27 3.92 -30.34
N SER A 111 6.08 3.25 -31.46
CA SER A 111 6.30 1.80 -31.65
C SER A 111 7.76 1.46 -31.96
N MET A 112 8.74 2.16 -31.34
CA MET A 112 10.17 1.92 -31.57
C MET A 112 10.60 0.50 -31.19
N ASP A 113 9.87 -0.13 -30.26
CA ASP A 113 10.03 -1.52 -29.87
C ASP A 113 8.70 -2.25 -30.10
N ARG A 114 8.75 -3.33 -30.90
CA ARG A 114 7.60 -4.24 -31.10
C ARG A 114 7.39 -5.18 -29.91
N GLY A 115 7.91 -4.82 -28.74
CA GLY A 115 7.81 -5.59 -27.50
C GLY A 115 6.38 -5.67 -26.95
N GLN A 116 6.26 -6.42 -25.85
CA GLN A 116 4.97 -6.61 -25.17
C GLN A 116 4.39 -5.29 -24.64
N ASP A 117 5.23 -4.38 -24.13
CA ASP A 117 4.83 -3.05 -23.67
C ASP A 117 4.04 -2.27 -24.71
N SER A 118 4.50 -2.29 -25.97
CA SER A 118 3.80 -1.60 -27.07
C SER A 118 2.43 -2.21 -27.34
N LYS A 119 2.27 -3.51 -27.21
CA LYS A 119 0.97 -4.19 -27.35
C LYS A 119 0.03 -3.87 -26.18
N ILE A 120 0.57 -3.82 -24.96
CA ILE A 120 -0.19 -3.42 -23.75
C ILE A 120 -0.68 -1.99 -23.89
N MET A 121 0.21 -1.06 -24.29
CA MET A 121 -0.18 0.34 -24.54
C MET A 121 -1.22 0.44 -25.67
N ALA A 122 -1.16 -0.40 -26.71
CA ALA A 122 -2.15 -0.38 -27.78
C ALA A 122 -3.56 -0.72 -27.26
N VAL A 123 -3.67 -1.69 -26.34
CA VAL A 123 -4.95 -1.99 -25.65
C VAL A 123 -5.43 -0.78 -24.84
N ALA A 124 -4.54 -0.15 -24.07
CA ALA A 124 -4.90 1.02 -23.27
C ALA A 124 -5.34 2.20 -24.16
N LEU A 125 -4.69 2.41 -25.30
CA LEU A 125 -5.06 3.45 -26.27
C LEU A 125 -6.43 3.16 -26.90
N GLU A 126 -6.69 1.93 -27.32
CA GLU A 126 -7.98 1.54 -27.90
C GLU A 126 -9.11 1.80 -26.91
N LEU A 127 -8.94 1.37 -25.65
CA LEU A 127 -9.92 1.61 -24.59
C LEU A 127 -10.12 3.09 -24.31
N THR A 128 -9.05 3.90 -24.34
CA THR A 128 -9.11 5.34 -24.19
C THR A 128 -9.94 5.97 -25.31
N ILE A 129 -9.74 5.55 -26.55
CA ILE A 129 -10.49 6.03 -27.72
C ILE A 129 -11.97 5.61 -27.60
N GLN A 130 -12.25 4.36 -27.24
CA GLN A 130 -13.62 3.85 -27.10
C GLN A 130 -14.40 4.61 -26.02
N HIS A 131 -13.74 4.97 -24.91
CA HIS A 131 -14.41 5.61 -23.77
C HIS A 131 -14.33 7.14 -23.79
N LYS A 132 -13.62 7.76 -24.76
CA LYS A 132 -13.47 9.22 -24.89
C LYS A 132 -14.81 9.98 -24.93
N LYS A 133 -15.87 9.34 -25.45
CA LYS A 133 -17.21 9.93 -25.55
C LYS A 133 -18.10 9.62 -24.35
N SER A 134 -17.63 8.84 -23.38
CA SER A 134 -18.40 8.43 -22.20
C SER A 134 -18.13 9.39 -21.05
N PRO A 135 -19.07 10.26 -20.64
CA PRO A 135 -18.83 11.33 -19.67
C PRO A 135 -18.50 10.78 -18.25
N ASN A 136 -18.90 9.55 -17.96
CA ASN A 136 -18.79 8.94 -16.64
C ASN A 136 -17.75 7.79 -16.58
N LYS A 137 -16.92 7.63 -17.63
CA LYS A 137 -15.87 6.59 -17.65
C LYS A 137 -14.52 7.23 -17.96
N ALA A 138 -13.50 6.87 -17.18
CA ALA A 138 -12.12 7.27 -17.40
C ALA A 138 -11.24 6.02 -17.50
N VAL A 139 -10.35 5.96 -18.49
CA VAL A 139 -9.35 4.90 -18.62
C VAL A 139 -8.06 5.38 -17.98
N VAL A 140 -7.46 4.54 -17.16
CA VAL A 140 -6.19 4.82 -16.46
C VAL A 140 -5.25 3.66 -16.73
N PHE A 141 -4.09 3.92 -17.30
CA PHE A 141 -3.05 2.92 -17.48
C PHE A 141 -2.12 2.93 -16.26
N ILE A 142 -1.96 1.79 -15.62
CA ILE A 142 -1.17 1.62 -14.40
C ILE A 142 0.12 0.89 -14.73
N THR A 143 1.25 1.53 -14.49
CA THR A 143 2.58 0.93 -14.66
C THR A 143 3.60 1.51 -13.70
N LYS A 144 4.52 0.68 -13.23
CA LYS A 144 5.68 1.10 -12.41
C LYS A 144 6.85 1.62 -13.25
N ASP A 145 6.83 1.39 -14.57
CA ASP A 145 7.88 1.84 -15.47
C ASP A 145 7.67 3.31 -15.85
N THR A 146 8.59 4.16 -15.40
CA THR A 146 8.58 5.61 -15.69
C THR A 146 8.67 5.90 -17.20
N ASN A 147 9.49 5.14 -17.95
CA ASN A 147 9.62 5.36 -19.38
C ASN A 147 8.33 4.98 -20.12
N LEU A 148 7.70 3.90 -19.68
CA LEU A 148 6.42 3.46 -20.23
C LEU A 148 5.31 4.48 -19.93
N ARG A 149 5.30 5.11 -18.75
CA ARG A 149 4.39 6.21 -18.42
C ARG A 149 4.59 7.41 -19.36
N ILE A 150 5.84 7.83 -19.57
CA ILE A 150 6.16 8.96 -20.47
C ILE A 150 5.71 8.66 -21.91
N ARG A 151 5.96 7.45 -22.40
CA ARG A 151 5.54 7.01 -23.74
C ARG A 151 4.03 6.99 -23.90
N ALA A 152 3.31 6.49 -22.90
CA ALA A 152 1.86 6.44 -22.91
C ALA A 152 1.22 7.82 -22.83
N ASP A 153 1.76 8.72 -22.01
CA ASP A 153 1.32 10.12 -21.92
C ASP A 153 1.49 10.85 -23.25
N ALA A 154 2.62 10.63 -23.95
CA ALA A 154 2.91 11.24 -25.26
C ALA A 154 1.87 10.90 -26.34
N ILE A 155 1.14 9.79 -26.22
CA ILE A 155 0.06 9.38 -27.14
C ILE A 155 -1.35 9.62 -26.56
N GLY A 156 -1.42 10.34 -25.44
CA GLY A 156 -2.68 10.76 -24.84
C GLY A 156 -3.38 9.70 -23.99
N ILE A 157 -2.65 8.71 -23.50
CA ILE A 157 -3.14 7.77 -22.50
C ILE A 157 -2.86 8.34 -21.11
N TYR A 158 -3.88 8.51 -20.28
CA TYR A 158 -3.70 8.92 -18.91
C TYR A 158 -3.07 7.78 -18.09
N THR A 159 -1.98 8.06 -17.37
CA THR A 159 -1.19 7.05 -16.67
C THR A 159 -0.96 7.42 -15.21
N GLU A 160 -0.93 6.41 -14.34
CA GLU A 160 -0.58 6.55 -12.93
C GLU A 160 0.46 5.49 -12.54
N ASP A 161 1.26 5.77 -11.49
CA ASP A 161 2.08 4.76 -10.85
C ASP A 161 1.20 3.83 -10.02
N PHE A 162 1.61 2.57 -9.87
CA PHE A 162 1.02 1.67 -8.89
C PHE A 162 1.67 1.94 -7.54
N GLU A 163 1.00 2.71 -6.74
CA GLU A 163 1.26 2.82 -5.32
C GLU A 163 0.16 2.00 -4.63
N PRO A 164 0.45 0.77 -4.14
CA PRO A 164 -0.48 0.11 -3.24
C PRO A 164 -0.75 1.10 -2.10
N GLU A 165 -2.01 1.24 -1.68
CA GLU A 165 -2.33 2.11 -0.55
C GLU A 165 -1.37 1.77 0.59
N HIS A 166 -0.28 2.51 0.66
CA HIS A 166 0.51 2.60 1.86
C HIS A 166 -0.40 3.35 2.83
N VAL A 167 -1.00 2.63 3.75
CA VAL A 167 -1.32 3.25 5.03
C VAL A 167 -0.03 3.94 5.42
N ALA A 168 -0.03 5.28 5.37
CA ALA A 168 1.16 6.03 5.68
C ALA A 168 1.63 5.50 7.04
N ILE A 169 2.91 5.10 7.14
CA ILE A 169 3.44 4.52 8.39
C ILE A 169 3.15 5.47 9.55
N ASP A 170 3.04 6.77 9.25
CA ASP A 170 2.63 7.81 10.19
C ASP A 170 1.17 7.71 10.65
N ASP A 171 0.27 7.09 9.88
CA ASP A 171 -1.14 6.85 10.23
C ASP A 171 -1.34 5.53 11.00
N LEU A 172 -0.32 4.65 11.03
CA LEU A 172 -0.36 3.45 11.85
C LEU A 172 -0.21 3.84 13.31
N TYR A 173 -1.05 3.24 14.16
CA TYR A 173 -0.91 3.33 15.60
C TYR A 173 0.50 2.86 16.00
N ARG A 174 1.30 3.79 16.52
CA ARG A 174 2.73 3.57 16.79
C ARG A 174 2.98 2.59 17.92
N GLY A 175 1.98 2.30 18.74
CA GLY A 175 2.12 1.47 19.93
C GLY A 175 2.94 2.12 21.06
N TRP A 176 3.29 3.40 20.91
CA TRP A 176 3.98 4.17 21.93
C TRP A 176 3.69 5.68 21.82
N GLN A 177 3.83 6.40 22.94
CA GLN A 177 3.66 7.85 23.02
C GLN A 177 4.77 8.52 23.85
N GLU A 178 5.02 9.81 23.61
CA GLU A 178 5.90 10.65 24.43
C GLU A 178 5.04 11.48 25.40
N ILE A 179 5.48 11.56 26.66
CA ILE A 179 4.79 12.26 27.72
C ILE A 179 5.78 13.16 28.43
N ASP A 180 5.51 14.46 28.36
CA ASP A 180 6.31 15.45 29.11
C ASP A 180 5.87 15.46 30.58
N VAL A 181 6.81 15.15 31.46
CA VAL A 181 6.59 15.05 32.91
C VAL A 181 7.62 15.88 33.67
N ASP A 182 7.34 16.19 34.94
CA ASP A 182 8.34 16.81 35.81
C ASP A 182 9.47 15.80 36.12
N GLY A 183 10.72 16.29 36.16
CA GLY A 183 11.88 15.45 36.41
C GLY A 183 11.80 14.59 37.68
N ALA A 184 11.10 15.08 38.72
CA ALA A 184 10.82 14.32 39.93
C ALA A 184 9.99 13.06 39.69
N LEU A 185 9.08 13.07 38.68
CA LEU A 185 8.30 11.89 38.30
C LEU A 185 9.16 10.84 37.59
N VAL A 186 10.17 11.27 36.83
CA VAL A 186 11.12 10.34 36.20
C VAL A 186 11.93 9.61 37.29
N ASP A 187 12.38 10.33 38.34
CA ASP A 187 13.06 9.71 39.48
C ASP A 187 12.17 8.76 40.24
N LYS A 188 10.96 9.17 40.53
CA LYS A 188 9.95 8.37 41.21
C LYS A 188 9.65 7.09 40.43
N PHE A 189 9.52 7.18 39.11
CA PHE A 189 9.25 6.03 38.27
C PHE A 189 10.33 4.93 38.38
N TYR A 190 11.59 5.33 38.45
CA TYR A 190 12.68 4.36 38.66
C TYR A 190 12.80 3.88 40.12
N ALA A 191 12.45 4.75 41.09
CA ALA A 191 12.52 4.38 42.50
C ALA A 191 11.41 3.41 42.91
N ASP A 192 10.18 3.69 42.49
CA ASP A 192 9.00 2.93 42.86
C ASP A 192 8.74 1.72 41.93
N GLY A 193 9.42 1.67 40.77
CA GLY A 193 9.22 0.63 39.76
C GLY A 193 7.84 0.62 39.11
N THR A 194 7.06 1.69 39.35
CA THR A 194 5.72 1.86 38.78
C THR A 194 5.29 3.32 38.85
N LEU A 195 4.45 3.75 37.90
CA LEU A 195 3.87 5.07 37.88
C LEU A 195 2.43 4.99 37.35
N THR A 196 1.48 5.56 38.12
CA THR A 196 0.10 5.77 37.67
C THR A 196 -0.02 7.22 37.25
N LEU A 197 -0.41 7.47 35.99
CA LEU A 197 -0.68 8.78 35.47
C LEU A 197 -2.19 9.03 35.47
N PRO A 198 -2.65 10.24 35.86
CA PRO A 198 -4.08 10.54 36.04
C PRO A 198 -4.86 10.59 34.71
N ASP A 199 -4.22 10.66 33.57
CA ASP A 199 -4.72 10.61 32.20
C ASP A 199 -3.54 10.92 31.26
N PRO A 200 -3.39 10.33 30.12
CA PRO A 200 -4.39 9.89 29.17
C PRO A 200 -4.53 8.38 29.11
N TYR A 201 -5.54 7.95 28.37
CA TYR A 201 -5.85 6.56 28.09
C TYR A 201 -4.66 5.84 27.44
N TYR A 202 -4.15 4.82 28.15
CA TYR A 202 -3.15 3.90 27.59
C TYR A 202 -3.83 2.61 27.14
N GLY A 203 -3.55 2.22 25.90
CA GLY A 203 -3.87 0.89 25.47
C GLY A 203 -3.09 -0.18 26.27
N PRO A 204 -3.66 -1.35 26.54
CA PRO A 204 -2.91 -2.44 27.13
C PRO A 204 -1.65 -2.73 26.32
N ASN A 205 -0.49 -2.81 27.02
CA ASN A 205 0.82 -3.03 26.41
C ASN A 205 1.37 -1.87 25.55
N GLU A 206 0.78 -0.70 25.60
CA GLU A 206 1.35 0.49 24.97
C GLU A 206 2.63 0.92 25.69
N TYR A 207 3.62 1.40 24.90
CA TYR A 207 4.86 1.92 25.45
C TYR A 207 4.79 3.42 25.67
N SER A 208 5.57 3.93 26.62
CA SER A 208 5.67 5.35 26.91
C SER A 208 7.10 5.78 27.07
N ILE A 209 7.41 6.97 26.58
CA ILE A 209 8.64 7.69 26.80
C ILE A 209 8.32 8.88 27.68
N LEU A 210 8.66 8.76 28.97
CA LEU A 210 8.56 9.88 29.88
C LEU A 210 9.75 10.82 29.63
N LYS A 211 9.48 12.08 29.29
CA LYS A 211 10.48 13.12 29.04
C LYS A 211 10.43 14.16 30.13
N ASP A 212 11.57 14.48 30.71
CA ASP A 212 11.69 15.58 31.66
C ASP A 212 11.51 16.91 30.90
N LYS A 213 10.52 17.71 31.32
CA LYS A 213 10.19 19.02 30.70
C LYS A 213 11.37 19.98 30.72
N ASP A 214 12.16 19.96 31.81
CA ASP A 214 13.29 20.88 32.01
C ASP A 214 14.56 20.36 31.34
N LYS A 215 14.69 19.03 31.19
CA LYS A 215 15.84 18.36 30.61
C LYS A 215 15.38 17.27 29.60
N PRO A 216 15.03 17.62 28.35
CA PRO A 216 14.46 16.69 27.38
C PRO A 216 15.33 15.48 27.02
N THR A 217 16.64 15.55 27.31
CA THR A 217 17.57 14.41 27.15
C THR A 217 17.41 13.36 28.23
N ARG A 218 16.75 13.70 29.33
CA ARG A 218 16.44 12.79 30.44
C ARG A 218 15.09 12.13 30.18
N THR A 219 15.13 10.83 29.90
CA THR A 219 13.95 10.06 29.55
C THR A 219 13.87 8.76 30.34
N ALA A 220 12.66 8.23 30.51
CA ALA A 220 12.43 6.88 31.00
C ALA A 220 11.48 6.13 30.08
N LEU A 221 11.75 4.85 29.85
CA LEU A 221 10.92 3.98 29.03
C LEU A 221 10.01 3.13 29.92
N GLY A 222 8.72 3.12 29.62
CA GLY A 222 7.72 2.36 30.35
C GLY A 222 6.79 1.58 29.43
N ARG A 223 6.19 0.52 29.96
CA ARG A 223 5.12 -0.25 29.34
C ARG A 223 3.85 -0.17 30.17
N ALA A 224 2.74 0.12 29.53
CA ALA A 224 1.42 0.14 30.16
C ALA A 224 0.96 -1.29 30.48
N ARG A 225 0.62 -1.54 31.74
CA ARG A 225 0.08 -2.81 32.19
C ARG A 225 -1.24 -2.55 32.91
N LEU A 226 -2.21 -3.44 32.72
CA LEU A 226 -3.46 -3.41 33.48
C LEU A 226 -3.15 -3.66 34.96
N ASP A 227 -3.72 -2.85 35.82
CA ASP A 227 -3.70 -3.06 37.25
C ASP A 227 -4.99 -3.77 37.66
N GLU A 228 -4.87 -5.05 37.98
CA GLU A 228 -5.99 -5.90 38.39
C GLU A 228 -6.71 -5.41 39.65
N THR A 229 -6.02 -4.63 40.48
CA THR A 229 -6.56 -4.13 41.75
C THR A 229 -7.36 -2.84 41.62
N SER A 230 -6.98 -1.95 40.70
CA SER A 230 -7.60 -0.64 40.52
C SER A 230 -8.45 -0.53 39.25
N ASN A 231 -8.51 -1.57 38.42
CA ASN A 231 -9.10 -1.57 37.08
C ASN A 231 -8.59 -0.40 36.21
N GLY A 232 -7.37 0.07 36.51
CA GLY A 232 -6.66 1.16 35.83
C GLY A 232 -5.44 0.67 35.05
N THR A 233 -4.69 1.60 34.51
CA THR A 233 -3.43 1.31 33.85
C THR A 233 -2.27 1.95 34.60
N ARG A 234 -1.19 1.17 34.80
CA ARG A 234 0.06 1.63 35.38
C ARG A 234 1.20 1.46 34.41
N LEU A 235 2.16 2.34 34.41
CA LEU A 235 3.44 2.21 33.70
C LEU A 235 4.44 1.44 34.58
N THR A 236 5.14 0.50 33.96
CA THR A 236 6.26 -0.21 34.57
C THR A 236 7.53 0.04 33.73
N PRO A 237 8.71 0.25 34.36
CA PRO A 237 9.97 0.41 33.65
C PRO A 237 10.30 -0.83 32.81
N LEU A 238 10.92 -0.63 31.66
CA LEU A 238 11.44 -1.73 30.87
C LEU A 238 12.76 -2.26 31.47
N ASP A 239 13.02 -3.55 31.28
CA ASP A 239 14.32 -4.12 31.60
C ASP A 239 15.37 -3.47 30.69
N PRO A 240 16.50 -2.98 31.25
CA PRO A 240 17.54 -2.35 30.46
C PRO A 240 18.29 -3.28 29.48
N TYR A 241 18.08 -4.59 29.55
CA TYR A 241 18.73 -5.63 28.72
C TYR A 241 20.25 -5.41 28.51
N LYS A 242 20.96 -4.99 29.56
CA LYS A 242 22.39 -4.61 29.49
C LYS A 242 23.28 -5.74 28.93
N GLN A 243 22.92 -6.99 29.22
CA GLN A 243 23.65 -8.16 28.71
C GLN A 243 23.13 -8.63 27.34
N GLY A 244 22.03 -8.03 26.85
CA GLY A 244 21.32 -8.50 25.67
C GLY A 244 20.51 -9.77 25.94
N VAL A 245 19.71 -10.14 24.94
CA VAL A 245 18.90 -11.37 24.93
C VAL A 245 19.32 -12.15 23.69
N TRP A 246 19.75 -13.40 23.86
CA TRP A 246 20.30 -14.22 22.77
C TRP A 246 21.37 -13.54 21.91
N GLY A 247 22.20 -12.71 22.53
CA GLY A 247 23.25 -11.94 21.86
C GLY A 247 22.76 -10.67 21.14
N ILE A 248 21.47 -10.36 21.16
CA ILE A 248 20.88 -9.16 20.58
C ILE A 248 20.77 -8.08 21.66
N ARG A 249 21.30 -6.89 21.38
CA ARG A 249 21.17 -5.71 22.24
C ARG A 249 20.42 -4.61 21.50
N PRO A 250 19.40 -4.01 22.10
CA PRO A 250 18.72 -2.88 21.48
C PRO A 250 19.67 -1.68 21.38
N LYS A 251 19.74 -1.04 20.22
CA LYS A 251 20.57 0.14 19.95
C LYS A 251 19.77 1.45 20.03
N ASN A 252 18.48 1.36 19.93
CA ASN A 252 17.55 2.49 20.03
C ASN A 252 16.29 2.06 20.81
N ARG A 253 15.41 3.03 21.10
CA ARG A 253 14.19 2.83 21.89
C ARG A 253 13.18 1.91 21.21
N GLU A 254 13.02 2.01 19.88
CA GLU A 254 12.10 1.21 19.11
C GLU A 254 12.51 -0.28 19.12
N GLN A 255 13.81 -0.54 19.00
CA GLN A 255 14.35 -1.90 19.15
C GLN A 255 14.19 -2.42 20.58
N HIS A 256 14.25 -1.53 21.59
CA HIS A 256 14.00 -1.89 22.97
C HIS A 256 12.55 -2.30 23.18
N PHE A 257 11.59 -1.52 22.64
CA PHE A 257 10.17 -1.87 22.68
C PHE A 257 9.89 -3.20 21.95
N ALA A 258 10.48 -3.38 20.78
CA ALA A 258 10.31 -4.63 20.02
C ALA A 258 10.88 -5.84 20.80
N LEU A 259 12.03 -5.71 21.43
CA LEU A 259 12.63 -6.78 22.23
C LEU A 259 11.77 -7.11 23.44
N ASP A 260 11.26 -6.10 24.16
CA ASP A 260 10.38 -6.28 25.30
C ASP A 260 9.02 -6.89 24.91
N ALA A 261 8.51 -6.58 23.73
CA ALA A 261 7.26 -7.15 23.24
C ALA A 261 7.36 -8.62 22.83
N LEU A 262 8.56 -9.09 22.47
CA LEU A 262 8.84 -10.47 22.05
C LEU A 262 9.16 -11.41 23.23
N LEU A 263 9.42 -10.87 24.42
CA LEU A 263 9.74 -11.60 25.64
C LEU A 263 8.56 -11.65 26.60
#